data_540874fec1641d100ee904511226c89e
#
_entry.id   540874fec1641d100ee904511226c89e
#
_cell.length_a   1.000
_cell.length_b   1.000
_cell.length_c   1.000
_cell.angle_alpha   90.00
_cell.angle_beta   90.00
_cell.angle_gamma   90.00
#
_symmetry.space_group_name_H-M   'P 1'
#
loop_
_entity.id
_entity.type
_entity.pdbx_description
1 polymer ?
#
loop_
_entity_poly.entity_id
_entity_poly.type
_entity_poly.pdbx_seq_one_letter_code
_entity_poly.pdbx_strand_id
1 'polypeptide(L)'
;YNDFYKTHIDENKASFLDLVNKTKTAINRGVLKKLVVARAQSFEEKVNPTSLFSNLLSLYPNAMVYYWYHPKLGSWVGASPESLFSIDSGDFQTMALAGTLPYKVDDDYNWGKKEKTEQRIVVDSILSVLRGLFQENEIKCSKTFTRRAGNLVHLCNILSVKTDDFDLKQIIDQLPPTPAVGGIPKN
;
A
#
# COMPACT_ATOMS: atom_id res chain seq x y z
N TYR A 1 -12.54 27.40 -5.30
CA TYR A 1 -11.61 26.33 -4.88
C TYR A 1 -12.30 25.23 -4.06
N ASN A 2 -13.55 25.46 -3.59
CA ASN A 2 -14.25 24.50 -2.72
C ASN A 2 -15.19 23.51 -3.46
N ASP A 3 -15.40 23.64 -4.76
CA ASP A 3 -16.42 22.86 -5.46
C ASP A 3 -15.95 21.49 -5.98
N PHE A 4 -14.64 21.24 -6.01
CA PHE A 4 -14.11 19.96 -6.46
C PHE A 4 -14.23 18.83 -5.43
N TYR A 5 -14.41 19.17 -4.14
CA TYR A 5 -14.56 18.21 -3.05
C TYR A 5 -15.98 17.87 -2.67
N LYS A 6 -16.96 18.41 -3.39
CA LYS A 6 -18.37 17.95 -3.32
C LYS A 6 -18.64 16.73 -4.21
N THR A 7 -17.68 15.88 -4.45
CA THR A 7 -18.03 14.49 -4.74
C THR A 7 -18.71 13.99 -3.48
N HIS A 8 -19.97 13.57 -3.62
CA HIS A 8 -20.77 12.98 -2.55
C HIS A 8 -19.99 11.78 -1.98
N ILE A 9 -19.14 12.05 -0.99
CA ILE A 9 -18.52 11.04 -0.17
C ILE A 9 -19.68 10.48 0.63
N ASP A 10 -20.16 9.32 0.23
CA ASP A 10 -21.20 8.62 0.95
C ASP A 10 -20.60 8.11 2.27
N GLU A 11 -20.71 8.91 3.32
CA GLU A 11 -20.21 8.61 4.66
C GLU A 11 -21.10 7.56 5.36
N ASN A 12 -22.13 7.06 4.67
CA ASN A 12 -23.06 6.13 5.24
C ASN A 12 -22.39 4.76 5.45
N LYS A 13 -22.37 4.31 6.70
CA LYS A 13 -21.90 2.96 7.09
C LYS A 13 -22.60 1.86 6.28
N ALA A 14 -23.89 2.04 5.94
CA ALA A 14 -24.64 1.06 5.17
C ALA A 14 -24.10 0.89 3.76
N SER A 15 -23.75 1.98 3.07
CA SER A 15 -23.13 1.93 1.73
C SER A 15 -21.77 1.23 1.73
N PHE A 16 -20.96 1.49 2.75
CA PHE A 16 -19.68 0.80 2.89
C PHE A 16 -19.85 -0.70 3.14
N LEU A 17 -20.80 -1.09 3.99
CA LEU A 17 -21.12 -2.51 4.25
C LEU A 17 -21.66 -3.20 3.01
N ASP A 18 -22.51 -2.51 2.20
CA ASP A 18 -22.99 -3.04 0.93
C ASP A 18 -21.83 -3.27 -0.06
N LEU A 19 -20.91 -2.30 -0.18
CA LEU A 19 -19.71 -2.44 -1.01
C LEU A 19 -18.84 -3.63 -0.57
N VAL A 20 -18.64 -3.81 0.74
CA VAL A 20 -17.93 -4.98 1.29
C VAL A 20 -18.64 -6.29 0.92
N ASN A 21 -19.97 -6.34 1.05
CA ASN A 21 -20.75 -7.53 0.70
C ASN A 21 -20.72 -7.85 -0.78
N LYS A 22 -20.83 -6.84 -1.65
CA LYS A 22 -20.65 -6.99 -3.11
C LYS A 22 -19.28 -7.53 -3.45
N THR A 23 -18.23 -7.00 -2.81
CA THR A 23 -16.85 -7.46 -2.99
C THR A 23 -16.70 -8.93 -2.57
N LYS A 24 -17.21 -9.31 -1.40
CA LYS A 24 -17.21 -10.73 -0.94
C LYS A 24 -17.93 -11.64 -1.94
N THR A 25 -19.07 -11.20 -2.47
CA THR A 25 -19.82 -11.95 -3.48
C THR A 25 -19.00 -12.14 -4.77
N ALA A 26 -18.33 -11.10 -5.25
CA ALA A 26 -17.47 -11.17 -6.42
C ALA A 26 -16.27 -12.11 -6.21
N ILE A 27 -15.67 -12.10 -5.01
CA ILE A 27 -14.59 -13.03 -4.64
C ILE A 27 -15.10 -14.47 -4.62
N ASN A 28 -16.26 -14.73 -3.99
CA ASN A 28 -16.85 -16.07 -3.91
C ASN A 28 -17.23 -16.63 -5.29
N ARG A 29 -17.56 -15.76 -6.25
CA ARG A 29 -17.82 -16.13 -7.65
C ARG A 29 -16.55 -16.28 -8.50
N GLY A 30 -15.38 -16.05 -7.95
CA GLY A 30 -14.09 -16.13 -8.65
C GLY A 30 -13.82 -14.96 -9.61
N VAL A 31 -14.63 -13.90 -9.59
CA VAL A 31 -14.43 -12.67 -10.40
C VAL A 31 -13.24 -11.88 -9.89
N LEU A 32 -13.05 -11.85 -8.57
CA LEU A 32 -11.94 -11.20 -7.89
C LEU A 32 -11.23 -12.22 -6.99
N LYS A 33 -9.91 -12.08 -6.87
CA LYS A 33 -9.13 -12.82 -5.85
C LYS A 33 -8.97 -12.00 -4.57
N LYS A 34 -8.83 -10.69 -4.71
CA LYS A 34 -8.64 -9.72 -3.63
C LYS A 34 -9.15 -8.36 -4.07
N LEU A 35 -9.68 -7.60 -3.14
CA LEU A 35 -9.95 -6.16 -3.31
C LEU A 35 -9.82 -5.45 -1.96
N VAL A 36 -9.12 -4.33 -1.95
CA VAL A 36 -9.10 -3.40 -0.81
C VAL A 36 -10.24 -2.41 -0.99
N VAL A 37 -11.19 -2.43 -0.06
CA VAL A 37 -12.33 -1.52 -0.04
C VAL A 37 -12.00 -0.33 0.84
N ALA A 38 -12.15 0.89 0.32
CA ALA A 38 -11.90 2.12 1.03
C ALA A 38 -13.17 2.96 1.18
N ARG A 39 -13.20 3.79 2.20
CA ARG A 39 -14.19 4.87 2.34
C ARG A 39 -13.47 6.15 2.71
N ALA A 40 -14.06 7.27 2.36
CA ALA A 40 -13.63 8.57 2.84
C ALA A 40 -14.52 9.01 4.02
N GLN A 41 -13.98 9.86 4.88
CA GLN A 41 -14.71 10.49 5.96
C GLN A 41 -14.35 11.98 5.98
N SER A 42 -15.37 12.84 5.99
CA SER A 42 -15.18 14.30 6.05
C SER A 42 -15.30 14.78 7.48
N PHE A 43 -14.54 15.80 7.80
CA PHE A 43 -14.59 16.52 9.07
C PHE A 43 -14.73 18.01 8.78
N GLU A 44 -15.61 18.69 9.52
CA GLU A 44 -15.83 20.14 9.37
C GLU A 44 -14.73 20.99 10.02
N GLU A 45 -13.83 20.36 10.75
CA GLU A 45 -12.76 21.03 11.47
C GLU A 45 -11.72 21.64 10.51
N LYS A 46 -11.35 22.88 10.79
CA LYS A 46 -10.26 23.54 10.07
C LYS A 46 -8.92 22.99 10.54
N VAL A 47 -8.31 22.19 9.72
CA VAL A 47 -6.97 21.63 9.98
C VAL A 47 -5.92 22.55 9.37
N ASN A 48 -4.90 22.92 10.16
CA ASN A 48 -3.71 23.57 9.63
C ASN A 48 -2.78 22.48 9.05
N PRO A 49 -2.57 22.43 7.72
CA PRO A 49 -1.82 21.35 7.11
C PRO A 49 -0.34 21.34 7.50
N THR A 50 0.25 22.50 7.78
CA THR A 50 1.65 22.60 8.22
C THR A 50 1.83 22.04 9.62
N SER A 51 0.90 22.34 10.55
CA SER A 51 0.93 21.76 11.89
C SER A 51 0.72 20.24 11.86
N LEU A 52 -0.20 19.77 11.02
CA LEU A 52 -0.42 18.34 10.82
C LEU A 52 0.84 17.65 10.27
N PHE A 53 1.49 18.24 9.27
CA PHE A 53 2.73 17.73 8.72
C PHE A 53 3.84 17.63 9.78
N SER A 54 4.02 18.69 10.60
CA SER A 54 5.02 18.70 11.69
C SER A 54 4.72 17.62 12.74
N ASN A 55 3.46 17.43 13.08
CA ASN A 55 3.05 16.35 14.00
C ASN A 55 3.35 14.96 13.43
N LEU A 56 3.09 14.74 12.14
CA LEU A 56 3.40 13.47 11.48
C LEU A 56 4.89 13.19 11.43
N LEU A 57 5.74 14.19 11.19
CA LEU A 57 7.20 14.05 11.27
C LEU A 57 7.66 13.55 12.64
N SER A 58 7.07 14.09 13.70
CA SER A 58 7.41 13.67 15.07
C SER A 58 6.89 12.29 15.43
N LEU A 59 5.68 11.93 14.96
CA LEU A 59 5.03 10.67 15.29
C LEU A 59 5.57 9.49 14.47
N TYR A 60 6.04 9.74 13.24
CA TYR A 60 6.46 8.70 12.29
C TYR A 60 7.86 8.96 11.72
N PRO A 61 8.92 8.93 12.56
CA PRO A 61 10.27 9.31 12.14
C PRO A 61 10.87 8.37 11.08
N ASN A 62 10.31 7.17 10.92
CA ASN A 62 10.76 6.16 9.95
C ASN A 62 9.85 6.03 8.73
N ALA A 63 8.88 6.93 8.57
CA ALA A 63 7.98 6.95 7.43
C ALA A 63 8.34 8.08 6.47
N MET A 64 7.95 7.94 5.20
CA MET A 64 7.93 9.06 4.27
C MET A 64 6.76 9.96 4.64
N VAL A 65 7.03 11.08 5.31
CA VAL A 65 6.02 12.11 5.61
C VAL A 65 6.02 13.11 4.48
N TYR A 66 4.83 13.41 3.98
CA TYR A 66 4.68 14.33 2.85
C TYR A 66 3.58 15.35 3.10
N TYR A 67 3.77 16.54 2.53
CA TYR A 67 2.78 17.56 2.31
C TYR A 67 2.93 18.09 0.90
N TRP A 68 1.91 17.96 0.08
CA TRP A 68 1.91 18.50 -1.27
C TRP A 68 0.57 19.17 -1.58
N TYR A 69 0.59 20.05 -2.56
CA TYR A 69 -0.56 20.80 -3.03
C TYR A 69 -0.67 20.73 -4.55
N HIS A 70 -1.88 20.54 -5.03
CA HIS A 70 -2.18 20.64 -6.45
C HIS A 70 -3.44 21.49 -6.66
N PRO A 71 -3.45 22.46 -7.64
CA PRO A 71 -4.58 23.38 -7.83
C PRO A 71 -5.94 22.71 -8.02
N LYS A 72 -5.97 21.52 -8.63
CA LYS A 72 -7.21 20.77 -8.88
C LYS A 72 -7.53 19.75 -7.79
N LEU A 73 -6.54 19.31 -7.01
CA LEU A 73 -6.69 18.23 -6.03
C LEU A 73 -6.60 18.71 -4.58
N GLY A 74 -6.20 19.98 -4.37
CA GLY A 74 -6.01 20.54 -3.04
C GLY A 74 -4.75 20.10 -2.33
N SER A 75 -4.76 20.19 -1.02
CA SER A 75 -3.65 19.82 -0.14
C SER A 75 -3.79 18.39 0.34
N TRP A 76 -2.67 17.67 0.35
CA TRP A 76 -2.56 16.32 0.85
C TRP A 76 -1.43 16.21 1.84
N VAL A 77 -1.72 15.60 2.98
CA VAL A 77 -0.73 15.35 4.05
C VAL A 77 -0.83 13.89 4.44
N GLY A 78 0.30 13.23 4.58
CA GLY A 78 0.30 11.82 4.97
C GLY A 78 1.68 11.33 5.42
N ALA A 79 1.69 10.10 5.95
CA ALA A 79 2.89 9.36 6.31
C ALA A 79 2.76 7.93 5.78
N SER A 80 3.72 7.49 4.97
CA SER A 80 3.73 6.14 4.38
C SER A 80 4.94 5.35 4.87
N PRO A 81 4.74 4.17 5.45
CA PRO A 81 5.82 3.27 5.84
C PRO A 81 6.31 2.39 4.68
N GLU A 82 5.59 2.41 3.55
CA GLU A 82 5.82 1.54 2.41
C GLU A 82 6.49 2.31 1.27
N SER A 83 7.62 1.77 0.79
CA SER A 83 8.27 2.27 -0.43
C SER A 83 7.73 1.51 -1.63
N LEU A 84 7.34 2.22 -2.69
CA LEU A 84 6.98 1.60 -3.95
C LEU A 84 8.18 0.86 -4.53
N PHE A 85 9.32 1.55 -4.65
CA PHE A 85 10.62 0.98 -4.95
C PHE A 85 11.74 1.98 -4.62
N SER A 86 12.97 1.49 -4.60
CA SER A 86 14.19 2.29 -4.59
C SER A 86 15.18 1.72 -5.60
N ILE A 87 16.03 2.58 -6.15
CA ILE A 87 17.16 2.20 -7.00
C ILE A 87 18.39 2.89 -6.44
N ASP A 88 19.40 2.10 -6.09
CA ASP A 88 20.69 2.59 -5.61
C ASP A 88 21.83 1.75 -6.16
N SER A 89 22.73 2.40 -6.88
CA SER A 89 23.97 1.77 -7.41
C SER A 89 23.73 0.44 -8.15
N GLY A 90 22.68 0.40 -8.99
CA GLY A 90 22.32 -0.81 -9.75
C GLY A 90 21.49 -1.82 -8.97
N ASP A 91 21.14 -1.54 -7.71
CA ASP A 91 20.22 -2.36 -6.91
C ASP A 91 18.81 -1.77 -6.94
N PHE A 92 17.91 -2.41 -7.66
CA PHE A 92 16.47 -2.16 -7.56
C PHE A 92 15.90 -2.93 -6.37
N GLN A 93 15.09 -2.26 -5.55
CA GLN A 93 14.38 -2.90 -4.44
C GLN A 93 12.93 -2.41 -4.39
N THR A 94 12.03 -3.34 -4.15
CA THR A 94 10.62 -3.07 -3.79
C THR A 94 10.23 -3.95 -2.61
N MET A 95 9.09 -3.63 -1.98
CA MET A 95 8.60 -4.43 -0.87
C MET A 95 7.15 -4.88 -1.09
N ALA A 96 6.88 -6.10 -0.66
CA ALA A 96 5.53 -6.58 -0.45
C ALA A 96 5.19 -6.39 1.03
N LEU A 97 4.21 -5.56 1.33
CA LEU A 97 3.77 -5.26 2.69
C LEU A 97 2.27 -5.51 2.80
N ALA A 98 1.85 -6.53 3.54
CA ALA A 98 0.43 -6.84 3.75
C ALA A 98 0.23 -7.64 5.05
N GLY A 99 -1.05 -7.79 5.44
CA GLY A 99 -1.36 -8.28 6.76
C GLY A 99 -1.05 -7.23 7.83
N THR A 100 -1.92 -7.04 8.81
CA THR A 100 -1.77 -5.97 9.81
C THR A 100 -2.21 -6.46 11.17
N LEU A 101 -1.37 -6.25 12.16
CA LEU A 101 -1.70 -6.44 13.58
C LEU A 101 -1.26 -5.21 14.38
N PRO A 102 -1.88 -4.94 15.53
CA PRO A 102 -1.38 -3.93 16.47
C PRO A 102 0.03 -4.29 16.94
N TYR A 103 0.91 -3.28 17.03
CA TYR A 103 2.23 -3.46 17.63
C TYR A 103 2.09 -3.74 19.14
N LYS A 104 2.80 -4.72 19.63
CA LYS A 104 2.97 -5.03 21.06
C LYS A 104 4.46 -5.22 21.35
N VAL A 105 4.90 -4.75 22.49
CA VAL A 105 6.28 -4.93 22.93
C VAL A 105 6.50 -6.42 23.23
N ASP A 106 7.63 -6.95 22.76
CA ASP A 106 8.06 -8.34 22.99
C ASP A 106 7.06 -9.44 22.56
N ASP A 107 6.26 -9.16 21.50
CA ASP A 107 5.32 -10.14 20.95
C ASP A 107 5.96 -10.90 19.75
N ASP A 108 6.02 -12.21 19.86
CA ASP A 108 6.33 -13.13 18.75
C ASP A 108 5.06 -13.33 17.91
N TYR A 109 4.74 -12.37 17.08
CA TYR A 109 3.49 -12.30 16.31
C TYR A 109 3.08 -13.61 15.67
N ASN A 110 2.01 -14.22 16.16
CA ASN A 110 1.42 -15.39 15.56
C ASN A 110 0.48 -14.96 14.41
N TRP A 111 1.05 -14.88 13.21
CA TRP A 111 0.31 -14.52 12.00
C TRP A 111 -0.69 -15.60 11.59
N GLY A 112 -1.95 -15.20 11.42
CA GLY A 112 -3.01 -16.08 10.99
C GLY A 112 -2.91 -16.49 9.51
N LYS A 113 -3.75 -17.46 9.12
CA LYS A 113 -3.84 -17.91 7.71
C LYS A 113 -4.26 -16.78 6.76
N LYS A 114 -5.16 -15.89 7.22
CA LYS A 114 -5.65 -14.75 6.44
C LYS A 114 -4.50 -13.81 6.07
N GLU A 115 -3.72 -13.36 7.05
CA GLU A 115 -2.62 -12.42 6.86
C GLU A 115 -1.52 -13.02 5.98
N LYS A 116 -1.18 -14.29 6.19
CA LYS A 116 -0.20 -15.02 5.36
C LYS A 116 -0.68 -15.17 3.91
N THR A 117 -1.97 -15.44 3.70
CA THR A 117 -2.56 -15.53 2.36
C THR A 117 -2.55 -14.16 1.67
N GLU A 118 -2.91 -13.11 2.39
CA GLU A 118 -2.90 -11.74 1.89
C GLU A 118 -1.49 -11.33 1.47
N GLN A 119 -0.49 -11.57 2.32
CA GLN A 119 0.92 -11.29 2.00
C GLN A 119 1.39 -12.04 0.76
N ARG A 120 1.07 -13.34 0.65
CA ARG A 120 1.45 -14.15 -0.50
C ARG A 120 0.88 -13.61 -1.80
N ILE A 121 -0.37 -13.17 -1.81
CA ILE A 121 -1.00 -12.55 -2.98
C ILE A 121 -0.22 -11.33 -3.45
N VAL A 122 0.24 -10.48 -2.52
CA VAL A 122 1.02 -9.29 -2.86
C VAL A 122 2.39 -9.68 -3.39
N VAL A 123 3.09 -10.61 -2.75
CA VAL A 123 4.41 -11.12 -3.21
C VAL A 123 4.28 -11.72 -4.62
N ASP A 124 3.33 -12.61 -4.85
CA ASP A 124 3.13 -13.29 -6.15
C ASP A 124 2.82 -12.27 -7.26
N SER A 125 2.04 -11.23 -6.95
CA SER A 125 1.73 -10.17 -7.90
C SER A 125 2.96 -9.34 -8.29
N ILE A 126 3.76 -8.94 -7.30
CA ILE A 126 5.01 -8.18 -7.55
C ILE A 126 6.00 -9.06 -8.33
N LEU A 127 6.19 -10.32 -7.93
CA LEU A 127 7.04 -11.26 -8.66
C LEU A 127 6.60 -11.43 -10.12
N SER A 128 5.30 -11.50 -10.38
CA SER A 128 4.77 -11.60 -11.75
C SER A 128 5.16 -10.39 -12.61
N VAL A 129 5.11 -9.19 -12.03
CA VAL A 129 5.55 -7.97 -12.72
C VAL A 129 7.06 -7.99 -12.96
N LEU A 130 7.85 -8.31 -11.93
CA LEU A 130 9.31 -8.34 -12.04
C LEU A 130 9.79 -9.37 -13.07
N ARG A 131 9.16 -10.54 -13.15
CA ARG A 131 9.44 -11.55 -14.18
C ARG A 131 9.13 -11.12 -15.61
N GLY A 132 8.24 -10.15 -15.78
CA GLY A 132 7.99 -9.51 -17.07
C GLY A 132 9.03 -8.46 -17.46
N LEU A 133 9.81 -7.96 -16.49
CA LEU A 133 10.76 -6.87 -16.66
C LEU A 133 12.22 -7.33 -16.59
N PHE A 134 12.53 -8.41 -15.85
CA PHE A 134 13.87 -8.88 -15.52
C PHE A 134 14.00 -10.39 -15.72
N GLN A 135 15.24 -10.88 -15.82
CA GLN A 135 15.50 -12.32 -15.88
C GLN A 135 15.23 -12.96 -14.50
N GLU A 136 14.66 -14.16 -14.50
CA GLU A 136 14.27 -14.88 -13.26
C GLU A 136 15.45 -15.08 -12.27
N ASN A 137 16.65 -15.33 -12.80
CA ASN A 137 17.86 -15.52 -11.98
C ASN A 137 18.39 -14.24 -11.33
N GLU A 138 17.95 -13.08 -11.76
CA GLU A 138 18.31 -11.77 -11.18
C GLU A 138 17.39 -11.40 -10.02
N ILE A 139 16.16 -11.97 -9.99
CA ILE A 139 15.14 -11.63 -9.00
C ILE A 139 15.40 -12.40 -7.71
N LYS A 140 15.55 -11.65 -6.62
CA LYS A 140 15.66 -12.19 -5.25
C LYS A 140 14.45 -11.79 -4.43
N CYS A 141 13.97 -12.72 -3.62
CA CYS A 141 12.89 -12.46 -2.65
C CYS A 141 13.34 -12.92 -1.26
N SER A 142 13.30 -12.04 -0.28
CA SER A 142 13.65 -12.39 1.09
C SER A 142 12.65 -13.40 1.69
N LYS A 143 13.03 -14.04 2.79
CA LYS A 143 12.04 -14.68 3.67
C LYS A 143 11.06 -13.62 4.19
N THR A 144 9.83 -14.04 4.47
CA THR A 144 8.83 -13.17 5.10
C THR A 144 9.25 -12.87 6.55
N PHE A 145 9.17 -11.62 6.93
CA PHE A 145 9.45 -11.15 8.30
C PHE A 145 8.41 -10.13 8.75
N THR A 146 8.37 -9.86 10.05
CA THR A 146 7.49 -8.85 10.63
C THR A 146 8.19 -7.49 10.57
N ARG A 147 7.54 -6.49 9.99
CA ARG A 147 8.01 -5.10 9.93
C ARG A 147 7.10 -4.18 10.72
N ARG A 148 7.68 -3.41 11.62
CA ARG A 148 6.95 -2.40 12.37
C ARG A 148 6.77 -1.11 11.56
N ALA A 149 5.57 -0.53 11.65
CA ALA A 149 5.19 0.76 11.11
C ALA A 149 4.34 1.52 12.14
N GLY A 150 4.99 2.39 12.91
CA GLY A 150 4.33 3.11 14.01
C GLY A 150 3.76 2.15 15.08
N ASN A 151 2.43 2.17 15.24
CA ASN A 151 1.69 1.34 16.19
C ASN A 151 1.18 0.04 15.57
N LEU A 152 1.63 -0.29 14.37
CA LEU A 152 1.23 -1.49 13.63
C LEU A 152 2.45 -2.32 13.26
N VAL A 153 2.21 -3.59 12.98
CA VAL A 153 3.16 -4.50 12.34
C VAL A 153 2.52 -5.13 11.12
N HIS A 154 3.36 -5.43 10.14
CA HIS A 154 2.97 -6.04 8.88
C HIS A 154 3.89 -7.20 8.54
N LEU A 155 3.39 -8.15 7.75
CA LEU A 155 4.24 -9.10 7.04
C LEU A 155 4.93 -8.39 5.88
N CYS A 156 6.22 -8.61 5.73
CA CYS A 156 7.06 -7.96 4.73
C CYS A 156 7.96 -8.97 4.03
N ASN A 157 8.11 -8.80 2.71
CA ASN A 157 9.18 -9.38 1.91
C ASN A 157 9.86 -8.26 1.14
N ILE A 158 11.17 -8.30 1.05
CA ILE A 158 11.95 -7.44 0.14
C ILE A 158 12.20 -8.24 -1.13
N LEU A 159 11.88 -7.63 -2.26
CA LEU A 159 12.18 -8.14 -3.58
C LEU A 159 13.24 -7.24 -4.20
N SER A 160 14.29 -7.81 -4.74
CA SER A 160 15.41 -7.04 -5.31
C SER A 160 15.88 -7.65 -6.62
N VAL A 161 16.38 -6.77 -7.49
CA VAL A 161 17.03 -7.12 -8.75
C VAL A 161 18.31 -6.30 -8.85
N LYS A 162 19.41 -6.96 -9.21
CA LYS A 162 20.67 -6.27 -9.46
C LYS A 162 20.91 -6.20 -10.95
N THR A 163 20.79 -4.99 -11.51
CA THR A 163 21.01 -4.72 -12.93
C THR A 163 21.35 -3.24 -13.12
N ASP A 164 22.13 -2.94 -14.13
CA ASP A 164 22.42 -1.55 -14.55
C ASP A 164 21.45 -1.06 -15.63
N ASP A 165 20.57 -1.95 -16.13
CA ASP A 165 19.58 -1.65 -17.17
C ASP A 165 18.16 -1.64 -16.58
N PHE A 166 17.65 -0.43 -16.34
CA PHE A 166 16.30 -0.18 -15.84
C PHE A 166 15.45 0.61 -16.82
N ASP A 167 14.35 0.05 -17.27
CA ASP A 167 13.28 0.86 -17.86
C ASP A 167 12.38 1.39 -16.73
N LEU A 168 12.74 2.55 -16.19
CA LEU A 168 12.00 3.20 -15.10
C LEU A 168 10.54 3.46 -15.49
N LYS A 169 10.26 3.76 -16.76
CA LYS A 169 8.90 4.00 -17.24
C LYS A 169 8.07 2.72 -17.13
N GLN A 170 8.60 1.60 -17.58
CA GLN A 170 7.90 0.31 -17.49
C GLN A 170 7.66 -0.09 -16.04
N ILE A 171 8.61 0.13 -15.13
CA ILE A 171 8.45 -0.12 -13.70
C ILE A 171 7.30 0.70 -13.14
N ILE A 172 7.26 2.00 -13.41
CA ILE A 172 6.21 2.91 -12.93
C ILE A 172 4.83 2.54 -13.52
N ASP A 173 4.77 2.14 -14.76
CA ASP A 173 3.52 1.79 -15.45
C ASP A 173 2.97 0.43 -14.98
N GLN A 174 3.82 -0.52 -14.60
CA GLN A 174 3.41 -1.89 -14.31
C GLN A 174 3.32 -2.24 -12.83
N LEU A 175 4.17 -1.69 -11.97
CA LEU A 175 4.21 -2.05 -10.56
C LEU A 175 3.00 -1.54 -9.77
N PRO A 176 2.65 -0.23 -9.79
CA PRO A 176 1.48 0.26 -9.08
C PRO A 176 0.16 0.10 -9.87
N PRO A 177 -1.00 0.08 -9.17
CA PRO A 177 -1.12 -0.18 -7.74
C PRO A 177 -0.82 -1.65 -7.42
N THR A 178 -0.15 -1.90 -6.31
CA THR A 178 0.02 -3.26 -5.82
C THR A 178 -1.30 -3.78 -5.20
N PRO A 179 -1.51 -5.10 -5.08
CA PRO A 179 -2.69 -5.62 -4.40
C PRO A 179 -2.74 -5.29 -2.90
N ALA A 180 -1.70 -4.69 -2.32
CA ALA A 180 -1.72 -4.17 -0.96
C ALA A 180 -2.75 -3.05 -0.81
N VAL A 181 -2.91 -2.20 -1.84
CA VAL A 181 -3.84 -1.06 -1.86
C VAL A 181 -4.92 -1.16 -2.96
N GLY A 182 -4.81 -2.15 -3.84
CA GLY A 182 -5.73 -2.37 -4.96
C GLY A 182 -6.43 -3.71 -4.92
N GLY A 183 -6.56 -4.34 -6.09
CA GLY A 183 -7.24 -5.62 -6.26
C GLY A 183 -6.53 -6.56 -7.23
N ILE A 184 -7.05 -7.78 -7.33
CA ILE A 184 -6.70 -8.75 -8.35
C ILE A 184 -7.99 -9.30 -8.96
N PRO A 185 -8.15 -9.27 -10.30
CA PRO A 185 -7.20 -8.70 -11.29
C PRO A 185 -7.00 -7.21 -11.11
N LYS A 186 -5.88 -6.70 -11.64
CA LYS A 186 -5.57 -5.29 -11.73
C LYS A 186 -6.33 -4.73 -12.94
N ASN A 187 -7.30 -3.84 -12.71
CA ASN A 187 -8.07 -3.16 -13.74
C ASN A 187 -7.84 -1.66 -13.65
#